data_3142f34e12a989007faa636173113265
#
_entry.id   3142f34e12a989007faa636173113265
#
_cell.length_a   1.000
_cell.length_b   1.000
_cell.length_c   1.000
_cell.angle_alpha   90.00
_cell.angle_beta   90.00
_cell.angle_gamma   90.00
#
_symmetry.space_group_name_H-M   'P 1'
#
loop_
_entity.id
_entity.type
_entity.pdbx_description
1 polymer ?
#
loop_
_entity_poly.entity_id
_entity_poly.type
_entity_poly.pdbx_seq_one_letter_code
_entity_poly.pdbx_strand_id
1 'polypeptide(L)'
;GIYRDVTLYIQEETYVKQVLFRYSLDHGTAVLEPELLIRSHGPERNLWAVTSLQKDGVLVWENRQKIQVSPDTASISLKPGQVGPVGLWQPEDPQLYQAGVELQDEDGRCVDCFQTRIGFRTIQVEPDGFYLNGKRTKLIGLNRHQSYPYAGYAMGRRAQEKDACLLKDFMGLNMVRCSHYMQSRYFLDKCDELGLMVFEEIPGWGYIGDEEFKKVVFQDLENMVLGHFNHPGIVIWGTRLNETTDHDELYEETNRRCKAMDPSRPTTGVRWETGSHLIEDIYSYNDYSEDDQGEHMLLTAHQATGSTKQVPYLVSEHTGAVLPTKPVDSEERQEEFAIRHARAMSKIMTSDQYLGGLGWCMFDYNTHNDHNSVNKVCYHGVLDMFRVPKWAAYLYASQKSPEKEAVLVPCSMVGRGERCEPVPFYVLTNCDYIEVTLSNDITRTYYPSVKFPGLAHPPVLVTENGEFWQHRWTGARIVGYVGEQAVVEKRYSDNPRLSQLLVQADDTALYNDQVDETRVVCTFTDEYGNRLYHHLEAVSVSVEGGIELIGPSLIPSMGGCAAFWVRTCAGGTEGTARIHIHTPRPEIDDQTVTIRLELSGSAGDGS
;
A
#
# COMPACT_ATOMS: atom_id res chain seq x y z
N GLY A 1 -2.04 16.40 17.15
CA GLY A 1 -3.49 16.41 17.26
C GLY A 1 -4.08 15.01 17.17
N ILE A 2 -5.39 14.90 17.29
CA ILE A 2 -6.11 13.64 17.11
C ILE A 2 -6.25 13.40 15.59
N TYR A 3 -5.76 12.28 15.11
CA TYR A 3 -5.74 11.94 13.68
C TYR A 3 -6.31 10.55 13.39
N ARG A 4 -6.86 9.88 14.39
CA ARG A 4 -7.62 8.64 14.31
C ARG A 4 -9.02 8.86 14.84
N ASP A 5 -9.89 7.90 14.61
CA ASP A 5 -11.25 7.91 15.14
C ASP A 5 -11.24 7.99 16.66
N VAL A 6 -12.20 8.74 17.19
CA VAL A 6 -12.47 8.77 18.63
C VAL A 6 -13.73 7.94 18.87
N THR A 7 -13.58 6.83 19.58
CA THR A 7 -14.67 5.91 19.85
C THR A 7 -15.01 5.92 21.33
N LEU A 8 -16.29 6.07 21.65
CA LEU A 8 -16.81 5.91 23.00
C LEU A 8 -17.33 4.50 23.17
N TYR A 9 -16.70 3.74 24.06
CA TYR A 9 -17.16 2.41 24.45
C TYR A 9 -18.00 2.50 25.73
N ILE A 10 -19.21 1.96 25.69
CA ILE A 10 -20.07 1.76 26.86
C ILE A 10 -20.06 0.26 27.14
N GLN A 11 -19.52 -0.13 28.30
CA GLN A 11 -19.27 -1.52 28.63
C GLN A 11 -19.79 -1.84 30.02
N GLU A 12 -20.06 -3.10 30.28
CA GLU A 12 -20.38 -3.62 31.60
C GLU A 12 -19.13 -3.61 32.51
N GLU A 13 -19.32 -3.86 33.83
CA GLU A 13 -18.21 -3.95 34.79
C GLU A 13 -17.17 -5.01 34.41
N THR A 14 -17.59 -6.04 33.67
CA THR A 14 -16.70 -7.08 33.12
C THR A 14 -16.81 -7.08 31.60
N TYR A 15 -15.71 -6.86 30.92
CA TYR A 15 -15.67 -6.79 29.46
C TYR A 15 -14.39 -7.39 28.86
N VAL A 16 -14.47 -7.76 27.59
CA VAL A 16 -13.35 -8.26 26.79
C VAL A 16 -12.61 -7.06 26.19
N LYS A 17 -11.36 -6.85 26.62
CA LYS A 17 -10.51 -5.79 26.04
C LYS A 17 -10.03 -6.18 24.64
N GLN A 18 -9.64 -7.46 24.46
CA GLN A 18 -9.10 -8.01 23.21
C GLN A 18 -9.18 -9.52 23.26
N VAL A 19 -9.22 -10.16 22.09
CA VAL A 19 -9.02 -11.61 21.96
C VAL A 19 -7.88 -11.87 20.99
N LEU A 20 -6.89 -12.65 21.43
CA LEU A 20 -5.80 -13.10 20.58
C LEU A 20 -6.17 -14.51 20.07
N PHE A 21 -6.53 -14.62 18.80
CA PHE A 21 -6.86 -15.92 18.19
C PHE A 21 -5.60 -16.64 17.75
N ARG A 22 -4.88 -17.21 18.72
CA ARG A 22 -3.70 -18.05 18.46
C ARG A 22 -4.13 -19.36 17.81
N TYR A 23 -3.30 -19.92 16.97
CA TYR A 23 -3.55 -21.21 16.34
C TYR A 23 -2.27 -21.91 15.91
N SER A 24 -2.36 -23.22 15.77
CA SER A 24 -1.41 -24.04 15.02
C SER A 24 -2.12 -24.76 13.87
N LEU A 25 -1.38 -25.11 12.83
CA LEU A 25 -1.91 -25.79 11.64
C LEU A 25 -1.26 -27.15 11.48
N ASP A 26 -2.09 -28.17 11.29
CA ASP A 26 -1.66 -29.52 10.98
C ASP A 26 -2.52 -30.10 9.85
N HIS A 27 -1.92 -30.37 8.69
CA HIS A 27 -2.55 -30.98 7.51
C HIS A 27 -3.94 -30.41 7.15
N GLY A 28 -4.06 -29.07 7.16
CA GLY A 28 -5.31 -28.36 6.80
C GLY A 28 -6.34 -28.26 7.93
N THR A 29 -6.00 -28.72 9.12
CA THR A 29 -6.78 -28.54 10.34
C THR A 29 -6.10 -27.48 11.21
N ALA A 30 -6.88 -26.54 11.75
CA ALA A 30 -6.39 -25.58 12.73
C ALA A 30 -6.72 -26.07 14.15
N VAL A 31 -5.78 -25.93 15.06
CA VAL A 31 -6.05 -25.97 16.50
C VAL A 31 -6.08 -24.52 16.97
N LEU A 32 -7.27 -24.02 17.27
CA LEU A 32 -7.51 -22.64 17.71
C LEU A 32 -7.37 -22.55 19.23
N GLU A 33 -6.56 -21.60 19.70
CA GLU A 33 -6.19 -21.38 21.10
C GLU A 33 -6.45 -19.91 21.48
N PRO A 34 -7.72 -19.50 21.67
CA PRO A 34 -8.05 -18.12 21.98
C PRO A 34 -7.57 -17.71 23.36
N GLU A 35 -6.96 -16.54 23.45
CA GLU A 35 -6.57 -15.88 24.70
C GLU A 35 -7.37 -14.58 24.85
N LEU A 36 -8.20 -14.52 25.93
CA LEU A 36 -9.00 -13.35 26.25
C LEU A 36 -8.18 -12.39 27.13
N LEU A 37 -8.01 -11.17 26.69
CA LEU A 37 -7.58 -10.06 27.53
C LEU A 37 -8.83 -9.42 28.11
N ILE A 38 -9.05 -9.56 29.41
CA ILE A 38 -10.31 -9.19 30.07
C ILE A 38 -10.08 -8.11 31.14
N ARG A 39 -11.09 -7.34 31.42
CA ARG A 39 -11.15 -6.41 32.55
C ARG A 39 -12.40 -6.66 33.35
N SER A 40 -12.28 -6.63 34.68
CA SER A 40 -13.42 -6.69 35.60
C SER A 40 -13.22 -5.66 36.71
N HIS A 41 -14.28 -4.92 37.00
CA HIS A 41 -14.33 -3.97 38.10
C HIS A 41 -15.34 -4.42 39.17
N GLY A 42 -16.09 -5.51 38.88
CA GLY A 42 -17.06 -6.09 39.76
C GLY A 42 -16.49 -7.25 40.61
N PRO A 43 -17.32 -7.88 41.47
CA PRO A 43 -16.92 -9.03 42.26
C PRO A 43 -16.56 -10.24 41.38
N GLU A 44 -15.87 -11.21 41.98
CA GLU A 44 -15.58 -12.47 41.32
C GLU A 44 -16.88 -13.17 40.90
N ARG A 45 -16.93 -13.64 39.66
CA ARG A 45 -18.09 -14.33 39.09
C ARG A 45 -17.72 -15.39 38.06
N ASN A 46 -18.62 -16.33 37.87
CA ASN A 46 -18.54 -17.32 36.80
C ASN A 46 -19.28 -16.82 35.56
N LEU A 47 -18.66 -16.97 34.40
CA LEU A 47 -19.24 -16.67 33.10
C LEU A 47 -19.02 -17.84 32.14
N TRP A 48 -19.80 -17.86 31.08
CA TRP A 48 -19.55 -18.70 29.92
C TRP A 48 -18.87 -17.88 28.84
N ALA A 49 -17.73 -18.33 28.33
CA ALA A 49 -17.11 -17.81 27.12
C ALA A 49 -17.55 -18.71 25.95
N VAL A 50 -18.33 -18.15 25.04
CA VAL A 50 -18.75 -18.80 23.78
C VAL A 50 -17.91 -18.25 22.66
N THR A 51 -17.00 -19.08 22.16
CA THR A 51 -16.13 -18.70 21.02
C THR A 51 -16.72 -19.28 19.75
N SER A 52 -16.83 -18.47 18.72
CA SER A 52 -17.38 -18.89 17.42
C SER A 52 -16.46 -18.51 16.27
N LEU A 53 -16.53 -19.30 15.21
CA LEU A 53 -15.87 -19.03 13.93
C LEU A 53 -16.89 -19.21 12.80
N GLN A 54 -17.00 -18.21 11.94
CA GLN A 54 -17.90 -18.23 10.79
C GLN A 54 -17.10 -18.03 9.50
N LYS A 55 -17.53 -18.67 8.43
CA LYS A 55 -17.03 -18.46 7.07
C LYS A 55 -18.22 -18.14 6.17
N ASP A 56 -18.17 -16.99 5.51
CA ASP A 56 -19.23 -16.51 4.60
C ASP A 56 -20.62 -16.53 5.26
N GLY A 57 -20.69 -16.09 6.54
CA GLY A 57 -21.91 -16.08 7.35
C GLY A 57 -22.36 -17.44 7.90
N VAL A 58 -21.64 -18.52 7.59
CA VAL A 58 -21.96 -19.87 8.08
C VAL A 58 -21.09 -20.20 9.28
N LEU A 59 -21.70 -20.63 10.39
CA LEU A 59 -21.00 -21.12 11.59
C LEU A 59 -20.24 -22.42 11.23
N VAL A 60 -18.91 -22.39 11.33
CA VAL A 60 -18.05 -23.54 11.03
C VAL A 60 -17.47 -24.18 12.27
N TRP A 61 -17.45 -23.46 13.38
CA TRP A 61 -16.98 -23.96 14.66
C TRP A 61 -17.53 -23.13 15.82
N GLU A 62 -17.80 -23.79 16.95
CA GLU A 62 -18.18 -23.17 18.21
C GLU A 62 -17.64 -23.98 19.40
N ASN A 63 -17.22 -23.26 20.43
CA ASN A 63 -16.82 -23.84 21.70
C ASN A 63 -17.39 -23.04 22.87
N ARG A 64 -17.87 -23.71 23.91
CA ARG A 64 -18.41 -23.09 25.11
C ARG A 64 -17.64 -23.54 26.33
N GLN A 65 -17.11 -22.61 27.10
CA GLN A 65 -16.32 -22.91 28.30
C GLN A 65 -16.72 -22.04 29.48
N LYS A 66 -16.85 -22.65 30.66
CA LYS A 66 -17.03 -21.89 31.91
C LYS A 66 -15.69 -21.28 32.32
N ILE A 67 -15.71 -20.00 32.63
CA ILE A 67 -14.54 -19.20 33.09
C ILE A 67 -14.89 -18.51 34.40
N GLN A 68 -13.87 -18.24 35.22
CA GLN A 68 -13.97 -17.45 36.43
C GLN A 68 -13.24 -16.14 36.23
N VAL A 69 -13.88 -15.02 36.52
CA VAL A 69 -13.35 -13.67 36.33
C VAL A 69 -13.40 -12.91 37.65
N SER A 70 -12.28 -12.27 38.00
CA SER A 70 -12.13 -11.42 39.17
C SER A 70 -11.45 -10.08 38.76
N PRO A 71 -11.43 -9.07 39.64
CA PRO A 71 -10.69 -7.82 39.37
C PRO A 71 -9.20 -7.99 39.03
N ASP A 72 -8.58 -9.06 39.52
CA ASP A 72 -7.17 -9.38 39.30
C ASP A 72 -6.94 -10.18 37.99
N THR A 73 -8.02 -10.59 37.32
CA THR A 73 -7.92 -11.37 36.07
C THR A 73 -7.54 -10.45 34.92
N ALA A 74 -6.33 -10.60 34.38
CA ALA A 74 -5.85 -9.84 33.21
C ALA A 74 -6.02 -10.59 31.90
N SER A 75 -5.84 -11.91 31.90
CA SER A 75 -6.02 -12.78 30.73
C SER A 75 -6.54 -14.15 31.11
N ILE A 76 -7.21 -14.82 30.16
CA ILE A 76 -7.72 -16.18 30.29
C ILE A 76 -7.44 -16.93 28.99
N SER A 77 -6.65 -18.00 29.06
CA SER A 77 -6.49 -18.92 27.93
C SER A 77 -7.68 -19.87 27.89
N LEU A 78 -8.38 -19.92 26.77
CA LEU A 78 -9.46 -20.87 26.55
C LEU A 78 -8.91 -22.23 26.11
N LYS A 79 -9.69 -23.27 26.30
CA LYS A 79 -9.30 -24.62 25.87
C LYS A 79 -9.13 -24.65 24.34
N PRO A 80 -8.05 -25.28 23.85
CA PRO A 80 -7.88 -25.50 22.44
C PRO A 80 -9.06 -26.24 21.80
N GLY A 81 -9.38 -25.83 20.55
CA GLY A 81 -10.41 -26.48 19.76
C GLY A 81 -9.95 -26.76 18.33
N GLN A 82 -10.30 -27.94 17.82
CA GLN A 82 -9.99 -28.30 16.44
C GLN A 82 -11.03 -27.70 15.48
N VAL A 83 -10.53 -27.06 14.42
CA VAL A 83 -11.33 -26.46 13.35
C VAL A 83 -10.78 -26.97 12.02
N GLY A 84 -11.63 -27.54 11.19
CA GLY A 84 -11.12 -27.99 9.91
C GLY A 84 -12.15 -28.68 9.01
N PRO A 85 -11.84 -28.77 7.73
CA PRO A 85 -10.67 -28.16 7.08
C PRO A 85 -10.79 -26.63 6.98
N VAL A 86 -9.65 -25.92 7.08
CA VAL A 86 -9.61 -24.45 6.93
C VAL A 86 -8.94 -24.04 5.63
N GLY A 87 -9.47 -22.99 4.98
CA GLY A 87 -8.81 -22.29 3.89
C GLY A 87 -7.69 -21.41 4.42
N LEU A 88 -6.54 -21.42 3.73
CA LEU A 88 -5.40 -20.60 4.12
C LEU A 88 -5.49 -19.19 3.53
N TRP A 89 -5.13 -18.19 4.32
CA TRP A 89 -4.93 -16.83 3.83
C TRP A 89 -3.60 -16.75 3.04
N GLN A 90 -3.67 -16.21 1.82
CA GLN A 90 -2.52 -15.98 0.95
C GLN A 90 -2.81 -14.84 -0.05
N PRO A 91 -1.78 -14.23 -0.67
CA PRO A 91 -1.95 -13.09 -1.57
C PRO A 91 -2.88 -13.31 -2.75
N GLU A 92 -2.93 -14.52 -3.28
CA GLU A 92 -3.75 -14.87 -4.44
C GLU A 92 -5.18 -15.28 -4.06
N ASP A 93 -5.39 -15.71 -2.80
CA ASP A 93 -6.68 -16.19 -2.28
C ASP A 93 -6.76 -15.89 -0.76
N PRO A 94 -7.15 -14.67 -0.38
CA PRO A 94 -7.14 -14.21 1.01
C PRO A 94 -8.35 -14.72 1.79
N GLN A 95 -8.29 -15.98 2.26
CA GLN A 95 -9.37 -16.59 3.03
C GLN A 95 -9.47 -15.99 4.43
N LEU A 96 -10.60 -15.33 4.72
CA LEU A 96 -10.90 -14.71 6.01
C LEU A 96 -12.07 -15.41 6.70
N TYR A 97 -12.03 -15.39 8.02
CA TYR A 97 -13.06 -15.92 8.90
C TYR A 97 -13.49 -14.84 9.90
N GLN A 98 -14.79 -14.76 10.18
CA GLN A 98 -15.29 -13.96 11.28
C GLN A 98 -15.14 -14.77 12.57
N ALA A 99 -14.34 -14.26 13.50
CA ALA A 99 -14.09 -14.88 14.80
C ALA A 99 -14.68 -14.02 15.91
N GLY A 100 -15.31 -14.64 16.90
CA GLY A 100 -15.92 -13.92 17.99
C GLY A 100 -15.87 -14.66 19.33
N VAL A 101 -15.99 -13.89 20.40
CA VAL A 101 -16.22 -14.40 21.76
C VAL A 101 -17.37 -13.62 22.37
N GLU A 102 -18.36 -14.34 22.90
CA GLU A 102 -19.44 -13.78 23.69
C GLU A 102 -19.29 -14.25 25.15
N LEU A 103 -19.31 -13.32 26.09
CA LEU A 103 -19.39 -13.59 27.51
C LEU A 103 -20.87 -13.67 27.94
N GLN A 104 -21.29 -14.78 28.49
CA GLN A 104 -22.66 -15.00 28.97
C GLN A 104 -22.68 -15.23 30.49
N ASP A 105 -23.69 -14.71 31.16
CA ASP A 105 -23.97 -15.03 32.55
C ASP A 105 -24.55 -16.46 32.71
N GLU A 106 -24.91 -16.87 33.94
CA GLU A 106 -25.48 -18.19 34.23
C GLU A 106 -26.87 -18.37 33.61
N ASP A 107 -27.59 -17.28 33.37
CA ASP A 107 -28.90 -17.26 32.71
C ASP A 107 -28.81 -17.24 31.17
N GLY A 108 -27.59 -17.19 30.61
CA GLY A 108 -27.32 -17.13 29.18
C GLY A 108 -27.49 -15.75 28.56
N ARG A 109 -27.53 -14.67 29.36
CA ARG A 109 -27.58 -13.30 28.84
C ARG A 109 -26.18 -12.85 28.45
N CYS A 110 -26.08 -12.17 27.33
CA CYS A 110 -24.81 -11.55 26.88
C CYS A 110 -24.40 -10.46 27.87
N VAL A 111 -23.19 -10.58 28.40
CA VAL A 111 -22.51 -9.60 29.25
C VAL A 111 -21.65 -8.67 28.39
N ASP A 112 -20.90 -9.25 27.45
CA ASP A 112 -20.07 -8.52 26.50
C ASP A 112 -19.73 -9.41 25.31
N CYS A 113 -19.36 -8.80 24.18
CA CYS A 113 -18.94 -9.53 22.99
C CYS A 113 -17.76 -8.86 22.31
N PHE A 114 -16.91 -9.68 21.70
CA PHE A 114 -15.80 -9.24 20.86
C PHE A 114 -15.88 -9.96 19.52
N GLN A 115 -15.70 -9.22 18.42
CA GLN A 115 -15.67 -9.77 17.07
C GLN A 115 -14.50 -9.20 16.28
N THR A 116 -13.89 -10.03 15.45
CA THR A 116 -12.80 -9.65 14.55
C THR A 116 -12.73 -10.60 13.37
N ARG A 117 -11.93 -10.26 12.36
CA ARG A 117 -11.58 -11.19 11.29
C ARG A 117 -10.22 -11.82 11.57
N ILE A 118 -10.07 -13.08 11.19
CA ILE A 118 -8.79 -13.81 11.22
C ILE A 118 -8.57 -14.54 9.91
N GLY A 119 -7.32 -14.92 9.66
CA GLY A 119 -6.95 -15.80 8.55
C GLY A 119 -5.88 -16.79 8.99
N PHE A 120 -5.97 -18.02 8.51
CA PHE A 120 -5.02 -19.09 8.86
C PHE A 120 -3.85 -19.10 7.87
N ARG A 121 -2.63 -19.05 8.36
CA ARG A 121 -1.40 -19.13 7.56
C ARG A 121 -0.23 -19.60 8.39
N THR A 122 0.83 -20.03 7.72
CA THR A 122 2.14 -20.28 8.34
C THR A 122 3.20 -19.37 7.73
N ILE A 123 4.14 -18.90 8.54
CA ILE A 123 5.27 -18.08 8.12
C ILE A 123 6.54 -18.74 8.61
N GLN A 124 7.53 -18.85 7.73
CA GLN A 124 8.88 -19.28 8.04
C GLN A 124 9.88 -18.37 7.33
N VAL A 125 10.99 -18.09 7.99
CA VAL A 125 12.07 -17.30 7.44
C VAL A 125 13.36 -18.12 7.56
N GLU A 126 13.97 -18.35 6.42
CA GLU A 126 15.23 -19.06 6.29
C GLU A 126 16.26 -18.14 5.63
N PRO A 127 17.55 -18.43 5.74
CA PRO A 127 18.57 -17.61 5.09
C PRO A 127 18.37 -17.44 3.57
N ASP A 128 17.71 -18.38 2.92
CA ASP A 128 17.47 -18.42 1.47
C ASP A 128 16.08 -17.93 1.05
N GLY A 129 15.17 -17.64 1.99
CA GLY A 129 13.84 -17.21 1.60
C GLY A 129 12.85 -16.92 2.72
N PHE A 130 11.82 -16.17 2.35
CA PHE A 130 10.58 -16.03 3.11
C PHE A 130 9.57 -17.04 2.57
N TYR A 131 8.94 -17.79 3.48
CA TYR A 131 8.00 -18.86 3.13
C TYR A 131 6.64 -18.56 3.75
N LEU A 132 5.61 -18.44 2.90
CA LEU A 132 4.21 -18.33 3.30
C LEU A 132 3.49 -19.63 2.93
N ASN A 133 2.88 -20.30 3.91
CA ASN A 133 2.21 -21.60 3.71
C ASN A 133 3.11 -22.65 3.06
N GLY A 134 4.41 -22.64 3.41
CA GLY A 134 5.41 -23.52 2.83
C GLY A 134 5.89 -23.17 1.42
N LYS A 135 5.31 -22.13 0.79
CA LYS A 135 5.71 -21.65 -0.54
C LYS A 135 6.70 -20.48 -0.41
N ARG A 136 7.87 -20.62 -1.01
CA ARG A 136 8.86 -19.54 -1.09
C ARG A 136 8.27 -18.35 -1.85
N THR A 137 8.34 -17.17 -1.25
CA THR A 137 7.71 -15.96 -1.77
C THR A 137 8.72 -14.81 -1.73
N LYS A 138 8.94 -14.15 -2.87
CA LYS A 138 9.66 -12.88 -2.92
C LYS A 138 8.76 -11.75 -2.47
N LEU A 139 9.24 -10.93 -1.55
CA LEU A 139 8.52 -9.79 -1.00
C LEU A 139 8.78 -8.56 -1.87
N ILE A 140 7.83 -8.20 -2.71
CA ILE A 140 7.94 -7.05 -3.64
C ILE A 140 6.87 -6.03 -3.30
N GLY A 141 7.31 -4.81 -2.97
CA GLY A 141 6.40 -3.80 -2.51
C GLY A 141 6.95 -2.38 -2.49
N LEU A 142 6.25 -1.55 -1.76
CA LEU A 142 6.59 -0.14 -1.54
C LEU A 142 6.44 0.21 -0.05
N ASN A 143 7.15 1.24 0.36
CA ASN A 143 6.96 1.89 1.65
C ASN A 143 5.77 2.85 1.58
N ARG A 144 4.97 2.91 2.63
CA ARG A 144 3.81 3.78 2.72
C ARG A 144 3.87 4.67 3.95
N HIS A 145 3.91 5.98 3.75
CA HIS A 145 3.46 6.95 4.74
C HIS A 145 1.93 7.04 4.75
N GLN A 146 1.36 7.83 5.67
CA GLN A 146 -0.09 7.96 5.83
C GLN A 146 -0.51 9.43 5.75
N SER A 147 0.15 10.22 4.90
CA SER A 147 -0.13 11.63 4.75
C SER A 147 -1.01 11.93 3.54
N TYR A 148 -1.87 12.93 3.68
CA TYR A 148 -2.77 13.43 2.65
C TYR A 148 -2.70 14.96 2.59
N PRO A 149 -2.72 15.56 1.40
CA PRO A 149 -2.75 17.01 1.25
C PRO A 149 -3.91 17.62 2.04
N TYR A 150 -3.62 18.71 2.74
CA TYR A 150 -4.54 19.51 3.56
C TYR A 150 -5.15 18.80 4.79
N ALA A 151 -5.16 17.47 4.84
CA ALA A 151 -5.67 16.68 5.95
C ALA A 151 -4.56 16.10 6.85
N GLY A 152 -3.31 16.06 6.38
CA GLY A 152 -2.23 15.40 7.09
C GLY A 152 -2.52 13.91 7.26
N TYR A 153 -2.53 13.41 8.50
CA TYR A 153 -2.84 12.00 8.81
C TYR A 153 -4.33 11.76 9.12
N ALA A 154 -5.12 12.86 9.22
CA ALA A 154 -6.53 12.80 9.59
C ALA A 154 -7.41 12.60 8.35
N MET A 155 -7.29 11.45 7.71
CA MET A 155 -8.08 11.06 6.55
C MET A 155 -8.89 9.80 6.87
N GLY A 156 -10.10 9.74 6.32
CA GLY A 156 -11.06 8.72 6.63
C GLY A 156 -10.83 7.37 5.97
N ARG A 157 -11.85 6.53 6.06
CA ARG A 157 -11.80 5.10 5.72
C ARG A 157 -11.47 4.85 4.24
N ARG A 158 -12.25 5.48 3.32
CA ARG A 158 -12.14 5.18 1.88
C ARG A 158 -10.78 5.53 1.30
N ALA A 159 -10.19 6.65 1.74
CA ALA A 159 -8.86 7.05 1.30
C ALA A 159 -7.77 6.07 1.80
N GLN A 160 -7.92 5.53 3.00
CA GLN A 160 -7.02 4.50 3.54
C GLN A 160 -7.16 3.17 2.76
N GLU A 161 -8.38 2.73 2.52
CA GLU A 161 -8.68 1.53 1.73
C GLU A 161 -8.19 1.67 0.28
N LYS A 162 -8.34 2.87 -0.32
CA LYS A 162 -7.88 3.15 -1.68
C LYS A 162 -6.37 2.97 -1.84
N ASP A 163 -5.58 3.34 -0.83
CA ASP A 163 -4.12 3.12 -0.87
C ASP A 163 -3.80 1.60 -0.95
N ALA A 164 -4.51 0.74 -0.23
CA ALA A 164 -4.32 -0.71 -0.33
C ALA A 164 -4.71 -1.24 -1.73
N CYS A 165 -5.84 -0.76 -2.29
CA CYS A 165 -6.25 -1.10 -3.66
C CYS A 165 -5.21 -0.65 -4.70
N LEU A 166 -4.62 0.55 -4.55
CA LEU A 166 -3.58 1.01 -5.46
C LEU A 166 -2.33 0.13 -5.41
N LEU A 167 -1.92 -0.30 -4.22
CA LEU A 167 -0.78 -1.22 -4.08
C LEU A 167 -1.07 -2.59 -4.69
N LYS A 168 -2.22 -3.18 -4.38
CA LYS A 168 -2.55 -4.55 -4.78
C LYS A 168 -3.14 -4.64 -6.20
N ASP A 169 -4.24 -3.93 -6.45
CA ASP A 169 -5.00 -4.11 -7.68
C ASP A 169 -4.36 -3.38 -8.84
N PHE A 170 -3.96 -2.12 -8.63
CA PHE A 170 -3.35 -1.32 -9.69
C PHE A 170 -1.89 -1.74 -9.92
N MET A 171 -1.03 -1.72 -8.89
CA MET A 171 0.41 -2.01 -9.05
C MET A 171 0.77 -3.50 -8.96
N GLY A 172 -0.14 -4.39 -8.53
CA GLY A 172 0.10 -5.83 -8.46
C GLY A 172 1.10 -6.27 -7.40
N LEU A 173 1.35 -5.44 -6.40
CA LEU A 173 2.32 -5.72 -5.33
C LEU A 173 1.79 -6.76 -4.35
N ASN A 174 2.71 -7.48 -3.71
CA ASN A 174 2.36 -8.46 -2.70
C ASN A 174 2.71 -8.02 -1.27
N MET A 175 3.42 -6.91 -1.10
CA MET A 175 3.82 -6.41 0.21
C MET A 175 3.81 -4.89 0.31
N VAL A 176 3.60 -4.38 1.52
CA VAL A 176 3.78 -2.97 1.89
C VAL A 176 4.50 -2.88 3.24
N ARG A 177 5.43 -1.94 3.39
CA ARG A 177 5.96 -1.54 4.69
C ARG A 177 5.28 -0.27 5.18
N CYS A 178 4.76 -0.33 6.38
CA CYS A 178 4.13 0.77 7.09
C CYS A 178 5.19 1.65 7.74
N SER A 179 5.81 2.54 6.99
CA SER A 179 6.90 3.40 7.42
C SER A 179 6.38 4.69 8.09
N HIS A 180 6.77 5.11 9.25
CA HIS A 180 7.57 4.42 10.29
C HIS A 180 6.73 4.46 11.57
N TYR A 181 5.53 3.86 11.54
CA TYR A 181 4.53 3.88 12.62
C TYR A 181 3.33 3.00 12.27
N MET A 182 2.55 2.64 13.28
CA MET A 182 1.30 1.92 13.13
C MET A 182 0.34 2.64 12.17
N GLN A 183 -0.22 1.90 11.23
CA GLN A 183 -1.15 2.44 10.23
C GLN A 183 -2.61 2.42 10.70
N SER A 184 -3.50 2.98 9.88
CA SER A 184 -4.94 2.93 10.10
C SER A 184 -5.45 1.49 10.02
N ARG A 185 -6.34 1.09 10.94
CA ARG A 185 -7.00 -0.21 10.87
C ARG A 185 -7.76 -0.41 9.55
N TYR A 186 -8.36 0.62 8.98
CA TYR A 186 -9.03 0.53 7.68
C TYR A 186 -8.08 0.11 6.55
N PHE A 187 -6.84 0.60 6.60
CA PHE A 187 -5.81 0.16 5.68
C PHE A 187 -5.42 -1.30 5.91
N LEU A 188 -5.21 -1.71 7.17
CA LEU A 188 -4.84 -3.08 7.53
C LEU A 188 -5.97 -4.07 7.21
N ASP A 189 -7.21 -3.72 7.55
CA ASP A 189 -8.40 -4.51 7.21
C ASP A 189 -8.48 -4.75 5.69
N LYS A 190 -8.21 -3.70 4.90
CA LYS A 190 -8.21 -3.80 3.43
C LYS A 190 -7.04 -4.61 2.90
N CYS A 191 -5.88 -4.54 3.53
CA CYS A 191 -4.74 -5.42 3.20
C CYS A 191 -5.09 -6.89 3.43
N ASP A 192 -5.76 -7.22 4.53
CA ASP A 192 -6.25 -8.57 4.82
C ASP A 192 -7.20 -9.07 3.73
N GLU A 193 -8.16 -8.23 3.32
CA GLU A 193 -9.16 -8.55 2.27
C GLU A 193 -8.52 -8.79 0.91
N LEU A 194 -7.53 -7.98 0.55
CA LEU A 194 -6.88 -8.03 -0.76
C LEU A 194 -5.73 -9.05 -0.85
N GLY A 195 -5.30 -9.62 0.28
CA GLY A 195 -4.11 -10.47 0.30
C GLY A 195 -2.82 -9.67 0.11
N LEU A 196 -2.74 -8.46 0.67
CA LEU A 196 -1.54 -7.65 0.69
C LEU A 196 -0.78 -7.89 2.01
N MET A 197 0.41 -8.45 1.93
CA MET A 197 1.27 -8.66 3.09
C MET A 197 1.76 -7.32 3.66
N VAL A 198 1.89 -7.25 4.97
CA VAL A 198 2.26 -6.02 5.69
C VAL A 198 3.49 -6.29 6.56
N PHE A 199 4.45 -5.41 6.47
CA PHE A 199 5.50 -5.18 7.44
C PHE A 199 5.13 -3.94 8.26
N GLU A 200 4.73 -4.15 9.51
CA GLU A 200 4.37 -3.06 10.43
C GLU A 200 5.45 -2.87 11.48
N GLU A 201 5.75 -1.61 11.84
CA GLU A 201 6.85 -1.28 12.74
C GLU A 201 6.46 -0.27 13.81
N ILE A 202 7.21 -0.29 14.92
CA ILE A 202 7.05 0.66 16.03
C ILE A 202 7.34 2.09 15.58
N PRO A 203 6.66 3.10 16.17
CA PRO A 203 6.85 4.50 15.80
C PRO A 203 8.25 5.01 16.16
N GLY A 204 8.95 5.59 15.20
CA GLY A 204 10.22 6.29 15.43
C GLY A 204 11.17 6.25 14.26
N TRP A 205 12.02 7.30 14.16
CA TRP A 205 13.00 7.47 13.10
C TRP A 205 14.22 8.26 13.58
N GLY A 206 15.43 7.69 13.37
CA GLY A 206 16.71 8.38 13.57
C GLY A 206 17.02 8.84 14.99
N TYR A 207 16.23 8.45 16.00
CA TYR A 207 16.36 8.94 17.37
C TYR A 207 16.14 7.84 18.41
N ILE A 208 17.06 7.76 19.35
CA ILE A 208 16.93 6.95 20.57
C ILE A 208 16.93 7.92 21.74
N GLY A 209 15.82 8.02 22.44
CA GLY A 209 15.65 8.93 23.56
C GLY A 209 16.21 8.42 24.89
N ASP A 210 15.79 9.11 25.95
CA ASP A 210 16.10 8.73 27.33
C ASP A 210 15.26 7.53 27.82
N GLU A 211 15.39 7.19 29.09
CA GLU A 211 14.70 6.05 29.69
C GLU A 211 13.16 6.23 29.70
N GLU A 212 12.65 7.46 29.76
CA GLU A 212 11.20 7.70 29.68
C GLU A 212 10.70 7.48 28.24
N PHE A 213 11.48 7.89 27.24
CA PHE A 213 11.19 7.59 25.84
C PHE A 213 11.18 6.08 25.56
N LYS A 214 12.15 5.33 26.11
CA LYS A 214 12.21 3.87 25.96
C LYS A 214 10.98 3.17 26.56
N LYS A 215 10.41 3.68 27.67
CA LYS A 215 9.13 3.17 28.20
C LYS A 215 7.98 3.35 27.21
N VAL A 216 7.94 4.49 26.50
CA VAL A 216 6.95 4.72 25.45
C VAL A 216 7.16 3.76 24.28
N VAL A 217 8.40 3.50 23.88
CA VAL A 217 8.73 2.49 22.83
C VAL A 217 8.19 1.11 23.20
N PHE A 218 8.35 0.67 24.45
CA PHE A 218 7.81 -0.61 24.91
C PHE A 218 6.28 -0.62 24.92
N GLN A 219 5.65 0.50 25.33
CA GLN A 219 4.19 0.62 25.32
C GLN A 219 3.63 0.60 23.88
N ASP A 220 4.30 1.29 22.94
CA ASP A 220 3.92 1.32 21.53
C ASP A 220 4.08 -0.06 20.88
N LEU A 221 5.16 -0.78 21.21
CA LEU A 221 5.36 -2.16 20.79
C LEU A 221 4.21 -3.07 21.26
N GLU A 222 3.83 -2.96 22.54
CA GLU A 222 2.72 -3.73 23.11
C GLU A 222 1.39 -3.38 22.42
N ASN A 223 1.11 -2.09 22.26
CA ASN A 223 -0.09 -1.60 21.58
C ASN A 223 -0.15 -2.09 20.13
N MET A 224 0.95 -2.07 19.41
CA MET A 224 1.05 -2.55 18.02
C MET A 224 0.77 -4.05 17.95
N VAL A 225 1.53 -4.85 18.67
CA VAL A 225 1.46 -6.31 18.55
C VAL A 225 0.11 -6.84 19.04
N LEU A 226 -0.36 -6.39 20.21
CA LEU A 226 -1.65 -6.87 20.75
C LEU A 226 -2.84 -6.29 20.00
N GLY A 227 -2.77 -4.99 19.62
CA GLY A 227 -3.85 -4.31 18.90
C GLY A 227 -4.08 -4.86 17.50
N HIS A 228 -3.01 -5.28 16.82
CA HIS A 228 -3.06 -5.75 15.44
C HIS A 228 -2.79 -7.25 15.29
N PHE A 229 -2.79 -8.00 16.38
CA PHE A 229 -2.49 -9.44 16.43
C PHE A 229 -3.26 -10.27 15.41
N ASN A 230 -4.55 -10.00 15.26
CA ASN A 230 -5.47 -10.83 14.48
C ASN A 230 -5.42 -10.59 12.97
N HIS A 231 -4.71 -9.54 12.50
CA HIS A 231 -4.53 -9.28 11.06
C HIS A 231 -3.64 -10.33 10.39
N PRO A 232 -4.16 -11.21 9.51
CA PRO A 232 -3.34 -12.20 8.84
C PRO A 232 -2.36 -11.58 7.84
N GLY A 233 -2.68 -10.41 7.28
CA GLY A 233 -1.84 -9.67 6.36
C GLY A 233 -0.53 -9.20 6.99
N ILE A 234 -0.49 -8.93 8.29
CA ILE A 234 0.75 -8.60 8.97
C ILE A 234 1.62 -9.85 9.07
N VAL A 235 2.73 -9.86 8.35
CA VAL A 235 3.64 -11.01 8.25
C VAL A 235 5.01 -10.77 8.88
N ILE A 236 5.37 -9.52 9.19
CA ILE A 236 6.64 -9.13 9.81
C ILE A 236 6.36 -8.02 10.83
N TRP A 237 6.92 -8.16 12.04
CA TRP A 237 6.95 -7.10 13.05
C TRP A 237 8.28 -6.36 13.04
N GLY A 238 8.24 -5.02 12.89
CA GLY A 238 9.38 -4.14 13.07
C GLY A 238 9.55 -3.76 14.53
N THR A 239 10.62 -4.23 15.15
CA THR A 239 10.88 -4.07 16.60
C THR A 239 12.01 -3.10 16.90
N ARG A 240 12.55 -2.43 15.87
CA ARG A 240 13.60 -1.40 15.96
C ARG A 240 13.07 -0.08 15.41
N LEU A 241 13.45 1.02 16.05
CA LEU A 241 13.21 2.38 15.55
C LEU A 241 13.98 2.56 14.24
N ASN A 242 13.29 3.05 13.19
CA ASN A 242 13.90 3.16 11.86
C ASN A 242 15.19 3.98 11.86
N GLU A 243 16.22 3.50 11.16
CA GLU A 243 17.49 4.22 10.92
C GLU A 243 18.19 4.75 12.19
N THR A 244 18.10 4.02 13.27
CA THR A 244 18.87 4.32 14.47
C THR A 244 20.18 3.56 14.48
N THR A 245 21.17 4.07 15.22
CA THR A 245 22.39 3.35 15.56
C THR A 245 22.10 2.13 16.42
N ASP A 246 23.06 1.20 16.53
CA ASP A 246 22.91 0.04 17.40
C ASP A 246 22.72 0.44 18.87
N HIS A 247 21.76 -0.20 19.50
CA HIS A 247 21.50 -0.13 20.94
C HIS A 247 20.99 -1.49 21.41
N ASP A 248 21.92 -2.43 21.59
CA ASP A 248 21.61 -3.85 21.77
C ASP A 248 20.64 -4.08 22.93
N GLU A 249 20.86 -3.47 24.09
CA GLU A 249 19.97 -3.60 25.26
C GLU A 249 18.50 -3.26 24.93
N LEU A 250 18.26 -2.16 24.21
CA LEU A 250 16.90 -1.77 23.80
C LEU A 250 16.31 -2.77 22.82
N TYR A 251 17.07 -3.15 21.79
CA TYR A 251 16.55 -3.98 20.70
C TYR A 251 16.46 -5.46 21.06
N GLU A 252 17.32 -5.98 21.93
CA GLU A 252 17.13 -7.30 22.55
C GLU A 252 15.83 -7.34 23.36
N GLU A 253 15.52 -6.28 24.13
CA GLU A 253 14.32 -6.24 24.95
C GLU A 253 13.05 -6.06 24.11
N THR A 254 13.04 -5.18 23.07
CA THR A 254 11.88 -5.05 22.16
C THR A 254 11.63 -6.36 21.40
N ASN A 255 12.68 -7.00 20.90
CA ASN A 255 12.56 -8.29 20.21
C ASN A 255 12.03 -9.39 21.14
N ARG A 256 12.58 -9.49 22.35
CA ARG A 256 12.13 -10.46 23.38
C ARG A 256 10.67 -10.28 23.74
N ARG A 257 10.22 -9.02 23.95
CA ARG A 257 8.80 -8.71 24.27
C ARG A 257 7.89 -9.06 23.10
N CYS A 258 8.27 -8.68 21.89
CA CYS A 258 7.49 -9.03 20.69
C CYS A 258 7.29 -10.53 20.56
N LYS A 259 8.37 -11.31 20.66
CA LYS A 259 8.32 -12.78 20.58
C LYS A 259 7.52 -13.43 21.70
N ALA A 260 7.51 -12.83 22.90
CA ALA A 260 6.67 -13.31 24.01
C ALA A 260 5.18 -13.09 23.73
N MET A 261 4.81 -11.99 23.07
CA MET A 261 3.43 -11.69 22.69
C MET A 261 3.00 -12.47 21.43
N ASP A 262 3.87 -12.54 20.43
CA ASP A 262 3.59 -13.22 19.16
C ASP A 262 4.81 -13.98 18.62
N PRO A 263 4.94 -15.27 18.92
CA PRO A 263 5.99 -16.12 18.37
C PRO A 263 5.73 -16.58 16.93
N SER A 264 4.56 -16.30 16.38
CA SER A 264 4.13 -16.82 15.07
C SER A 264 4.68 -16.00 13.87
N ARG A 265 5.13 -14.78 14.13
CA ARG A 265 5.67 -13.87 13.11
C ARG A 265 7.16 -13.61 13.32
N PRO A 266 7.95 -13.49 12.24
CA PRO A 266 9.32 -13.02 12.32
C PRO A 266 9.38 -11.55 12.69
N THR A 267 10.49 -11.18 13.33
CA THR A 267 10.83 -9.80 13.68
C THR A 267 11.91 -9.25 12.77
N THR A 268 11.96 -7.94 12.65
CA THR A 268 13.01 -7.23 11.92
C THR A 268 13.30 -5.86 12.52
N GLY A 269 14.40 -5.27 12.11
CA GLY A 269 14.76 -3.89 12.40
C GLY A 269 15.42 -3.24 11.21
N VAL A 270 15.02 -2.03 10.87
CA VAL A 270 15.52 -1.30 9.71
C VAL A 270 16.75 -0.47 10.06
N ARG A 271 17.81 -0.70 9.31
CA ARG A 271 19.15 -0.14 9.46
C ARG A 271 19.54 0.71 8.27
N TRP A 272 20.44 1.65 8.48
CA TRP A 272 21.09 2.46 7.43
C TRP A 272 22.62 2.35 7.47
N GLU A 273 23.19 1.83 8.56
CA GLU A 273 24.62 1.55 8.69
C GLU A 273 24.91 0.10 8.35
N THR A 274 25.93 -0.13 7.52
CA THR A 274 26.39 -1.48 7.18
C THR A 274 27.09 -2.13 8.37
N GLY A 275 26.92 -3.45 8.52
CA GLY A 275 27.55 -4.20 9.61
C GLY A 275 26.90 -4.01 10.98
N SER A 276 25.73 -3.36 11.03
CA SER A 276 24.92 -3.25 12.25
C SER A 276 24.50 -4.62 12.79
N HIS A 277 24.31 -4.76 14.10
CA HIS A 277 24.05 -6.03 14.75
C HIS A 277 22.69 -6.63 14.34
N LEU A 278 22.66 -7.94 14.06
CA LEU A 278 21.43 -8.70 13.84
C LEU A 278 20.94 -9.29 15.16
N ILE A 279 19.85 -8.74 15.68
CA ILE A 279 19.18 -9.18 16.91
C ILE A 279 17.86 -9.89 16.56
N GLU A 280 17.19 -9.43 15.53
CA GLU A 280 15.91 -9.90 15.03
C GLU A 280 16.09 -11.08 14.06
N ASP A 281 14.99 -11.67 13.57
CA ASP A 281 15.04 -12.80 12.63
C ASP A 281 15.49 -12.39 11.22
N ILE A 282 15.17 -11.15 10.79
CA ILE A 282 15.46 -10.61 9.46
C ILE A 282 16.36 -9.38 9.60
N TYR A 283 17.41 -9.29 8.79
CA TYR A 283 18.19 -8.09 8.62
C TYR A 283 17.57 -7.22 7.52
N SER A 284 16.92 -6.11 7.92
CA SER A 284 16.39 -5.13 6.98
C SER A 284 17.33 -3.94 6.87
N TYR A 285 17.57 -3.48 5.63
CA TYR A 285 18.52 -2.41 5.33
C TYR A 285 17.95 -1.43 4.31
N ASN A 286 18.06 -0.13 4.62
CA ASN A 286 17.73 0.96 3.69
C ASN A 286 18.91 1.18 2.76
N ASP A 287 18.76 0.74 1.52
CA ASP A 287 19.85 0.66 0.55
C ASP A 287 19.75 1.77 -0.49
N TYR A 288 20.50 2.83 -0.27
CA TYR A 288 20.65 3.95 -1.18
C TYR A 288 22.06 4.00 -1.79
N SER A 289 22.69 2.84 -1.99
CA SER A 289 24.05 2.69 -2.50
C SER A 289 24.14 2.78 -4.02
N GLU A 290 23.03 3.09 -4.72
CA GLU A 290 23.05 3.24 -6.17
C GLU A 290 23.99 4.40 -6.59
N ASP A 291 24.71 4.20 -7.70
CA ASP A 291 25.57 5.25 -8.27
C ASP A 291 24.76 6.32 -9.04
N ASP A 292 25.43 7.40 -9.39
CA ASP A 292 24.79 8.54 -10.11
C ASP A 292 24.16 8.11 -11.45
N GLN A 293 24.66 7.03 -12.06
CA GLN A 293 24.15 6.49 -13.32
C GLN A 293 23.05 5.45 -13.10
N GLY A 294 22.82 5.02 -11.84
CA GLY A 294 21.87 3.95 -11.50
C GLY A 294 22.26 2.60 -12.09
N GLU A 295 23.53 2.39 -12.44
CA GLU A 295 24.04 1.12 -12.97
C GLU A 295 24.43 0.14 -11.86
N HIS A 296 24.99 0.65 -10.77
CA HIS A 296 25.29 -0.12 -9.56
C HIS A 296 24.17 0.08 -8.53
N MET A 297 23.34 -0.92 -8.39
CA MET A 297 22.19 -0.92 -7.50
C MET A 297 22.41 -1.91 -6.38
N LEU A 298 22.00 -1.55 -5.17
CA LEU A 298 21.87 -2.41 -3.99
C LEU A 298 23.16 -3.15 -3.57
N LEU A 299 23.40 -3.19 -2.30
CA LEU A 299 24.47 -3.99 -1.70
C LEU A 299 24.08 -5.48 -1.70
N THR A 300 25.08 -6.35 -1.75
CA THR A 300 24.89 -7.76 -1.43
C THR A 300 24.59 -7.94 0.05
N ALA A 301 23.95 -9.03 0.45
CA ALA A 301 23.71 -9.35 1.85
C ALA A 301 25.00 -9.31 2.69
N HIS A 302 26.13 -9.81 2.14
CA HIS A 302 27.44 -9.75 2.80
C HIS A 302 27.93 -8.31 3.01
N GLN A 303 27.78 -7.44 2.00
CA GLN A 303 28.20 -6.02 2.11
C GLN A 303 27.36 -5.25 3.12
N ALA A 304 26.04 -5.47 3.12
CA ALA A 304 25.13 -4.79 4.04
C ALA A 304 25.31 -5.28 5.50
N THR A 305 25.40 -6.58 5.70
CA THR A 305 25.41 -7.19 7.04
C THR A 305 26.79 -7.36 7.66
N GLY A 306 27.85 -7.33 6.84
CA GLY A 306 29.20 -7.72 7.28
C GLY A 306 29.37 -9.21 7.61
N SER A 307 28.31 -10.01 7.50
CA SER A 307 28.31 -11.44 7.85
C SER A 307 28.87 -12.29 6.70
N THR A 308 29.74 -13.24 7.02
CA THR A 308 30.20 -14.25 6.09
C THR A 308 29.24 -15.43 5.92
N LYS A 309 28.24 -15.52 6.81
CA LYS A 309 27.15 -16.50 6.71
C LYS A 309 25.96 -15.86 6.01
N GLN A 310 25.23 -16.63 5.24
CA GLN A 310 23.96 -16.19 4.68
C GLN A 310 22.97 -15.94 5.83
N VAL A 311 22.34 -14.76 5.81
CA VAL A 311 21.32 -14.34 6.76
C VAL A 311 20.07 -13.95 6.00
N PRO A 312 18.86 -14.02 6.57
CA PRO A 312 17.67 -13.48 5.97
C PRO A 312 17.83 -11.97 5.75
N TYR A 313 17.88 -11.52 4.49
CA TYR A 313 18.15 -10.14 4.12
C TYR A 313 17.03 -9.52 3.28
N LEU A 314 16.48 -8.41 3.77
CA LEU A 314 15.43 -7.64 3.11
C LEU A 314 15.93 -6.23 2.82
N VAL A 315 15.82 -5.78 1.58
CA VAL A 315 16.01 -4.37 1.21
C VAL A 315 14.75 -3.61 1.58
N SER A 316 14.78 -2.89 2.70
CA SER A 316 13.59 -2.21 3.24
C SER A 316 13.28 -0.89 2.55
N GLU A 317 14.26 -0.22 1.95
CA GLU A 317 14.09 0.97 1.13
C GLU A 317 15.13 0.99 0.01
N HIS A 318 14.74 1.51 -1.17
CA HIS A 318 15.65 1.75 -2.28
C HIS A 318 15.10 2.82 -3.24
N THR A 319 15.95 3.43 -4.05
CA THR A 319 15.69 4.26 -5.22
C THR A 319 15.16 5.68 -4.90
N GLY A 320 13.94 5.85 -4.45
CA GLY A 320 13.21 7.13 -4.53
C GLY A 320 13.89 8.35 -3.94
N ALA A 321 14.59 8.20 -2.82
CA ALA A 321 15.31 9.31 -2.18
C ALA A 321 16.56 9.77 -2.98
N VAL A 322 17.13 8.89 -3.80
CA VAL A 322 18.33 9.20 -4.61
C VAL A 322 17.98 10.00 -5.87
N LEU A 323 16.81 9.77 -6.44
CA LEU A 323 16.34 10.50 -7.63
C LEU A 323 14.94 11.10 -7.43
N PRO A 324 14.75 12.09 -6.53
CA PRO A 324 13.44 12.73 -6.35
C PRO A 324 12.89 13.23 -7.68
N THR A 325 11.65 12.85 -8.02
CA THR A 325 11.09 13.12 -9.35
C THR A 325 9.67 13.64 -9.25
N LYS A 326 9.42 14.81 -9.82
CA LYS A 326 8.10 15.46 -9.88
C LYS A 326 7.35 15.07 -11.14
N PRO A 327 6.02 15.13 -11.16
CA PRO A 327 5.24 14.92 -12.38
C PRO A 327 5.49 15.92 -13.51
N VAL A 328 6.20 17.04 -13.21
CA VAL A 328 6.55 18.11 -14.16
C VAL A 328 8.03 18.11 -14.55
N ASP A 329 8.81 17.17 -14.06
CA ASP A 329 10.21 17.04 -14.46
C ASP A 329 10.30 16.54 -15.91
N SER A 330 11.49 16.67 -16.52
CA SER A 330 11.74 16.24 -17.90
C SER A 330 11.43 14.75 -18.11
N GLU A 331 11.12 14.39 -19.34
CA GLU A 331 10.83 13.00 -19.72
C GLU A 331 11.96 12.05 -19.31
N GLU A 332 13.23 12.45 -19.54
CA GLU A 332 14.40 11.65 -19.20
C GLU A 332 14.49 11.39 -17.70
N ARG A 333 14.17 12.38 -16.85
CA ARG A 333 14.21 12.21 -15.41
C ARG A 333 13.09 11.28 -14.93
N GLN A 334 11.89 11.45 -15.47
CA GLN A 334 10.75 10.59 -15.12
C GLN A 334 10.96 9.14 -15.60
N GLU A 335 11.53 8.96 -16.80
CA GLU A 335 11.92 7.66 -17.33
C GLU A 335 13.00 7.00 -16.47
N GLU A 336 14.11 7.71 -16.19
CA GLU A 336 15.20 7.17 -15.37
C GLU A 336 14.71 6.77 -13.98
N PHE A 337 13.78 7.52 -13.38
CA PHE A 337 13.16 7.14 -12.11
C PHE A 337 12.45 5.79 -12.20
N ALA A 338 11.67 5.56 -13.24
CA ALA A 338 11.00 4.28 -13.48
C ALA A 338 12.00 3.14 -13.74
N ILE A 339 13.05 3.41 -14.52
CA ILE A 339 14.06 2.43 -14.90
C ILE A 339 14.98 2.06 -13.73
N ARG A 340 15.26 2.97 -12.79
CA ARG A 340 15.96 2.62 -11.54
C ARG A 340 15.17 1.62 -10.71
N HIS A 341 13.87 1.82 -10.55
CA HIS A 341 12.99 0.82 -9.92
C HIS A 341 13.05 -0.53 -10.65
N ALA A 342 13.09 -0.55 -12.00
CA ALA A 342 13.20 -1.77 -12.78
C ALA A 342 14.54 -2.50 -12.54
N ARG A 343 15.65 -1.77 -12.48
CA ARG A 343 16.99 -2.32 -12.19
C ARG A 343 17.04 -2.94 -10.79
N ALA A 344 16.53 -2.23 -9.77
CA ALA A 344 16.46 -2.73 -8.40
C ALA A 344 15.62 -4.02 -8.31
N MET A 345 14.40 -4.01 -8.88
CA MET A 345 13.56 -5.21 -8.93
C MET A 345 14.24 -6.37 -9.64
N SER A 346 14.86 -6.13 -10.80
CA SER A 346 15.57 -7.15 -11.56
C SER A 346 16.68 -7.81 -10.71
N LYS A 347 17.48 -7.01 -9.99
CA LYS A 347 18.52 -7.52 -9.10
C LYS A 347 17.96 -8.36 -7.95
N ILE A 348 16.86 -7.90 -7.33
CA ILE A 348 16.18 -8.63 -6.25
C ILE A 348 15.62 -9.96 -6.75
N MET A 349 14.96 -9.96 -7.91
CA MET A 349 14.30 -11.14 -8.47
C MET A 349 15.26 -12.21 -8.93
N THR A 350 16.47 -11.85 -9.34
CA THR A 350 17.48 -12.78 -9.87
C THR A 350 18.41 -13.37 -8.83
N SER A 351 18.30 -12.95 -7.56
CA SER A 351 19.23 -13.40 -6.51
C SER A 351 18.52 -13.94 -5.28
N ASP A 352 18.96 -15.09 -4.79
CA ASP A 352 18.41 -15.74 -3.59
C ASP A 352 18.91 -15.12 -2.28
N GLN A 353 19.88 -14.21 -2.34
CA GLN A 353 20.34 -13.50 -1.16
C GLN A 353 19.33 -12.49 -0.61
N TYR A 354 18.36 -12.03 -1.42
CA TYR A 354 17.31 -11.10 -0.99
C TYR A 354 16.00 -11.83 -0.71
N LEU A 355 15.41 -11.61 0.46
CA LEU A 355 14.03 -12.02 0.73
C LEU A 355 13.06 -11.24 -0.17
N GLY A 356 13.42 -10.01 -0.50
CA GLY A 356 12.64 -9.09 -1.32
C GLY A 356 13.22 -7.69 -1.32
N GLY A 357 12.44 -6.73 -1.83
CA GLY A 357 12.76 -5.32 -1.78
C GLY A 357 11.53 -4.43 -1.84
N LEU A 358 11.59 -3.34 -1.10
CA LEU A 358 10.51 -2.38 -0.93
C LEU A 358 11.00 -1.01 -1.40
N GLY A 359 10.44 -0.51 -2.51
CA GLY A 359 10.82 0.79 -3.05
C GLY A 359 10.40 1.94 -2.12
N TRP A 360 11.22 2.93 -2.00
CA TRP A 360 10.88 4.19 -1.37
C TRP A 360 10.39 5.18 -2.42
N CYS A 361 9.12 5.60 -2.46
CA CYS A 361 7.99 5.10 -1.69
C CYS A 361 6.72 5.09 -2.55
N MET A 362 5.55 4.77 -1.97
CA MET A 362 4.29 4.69 -2.69
C MET A 362 3.88 6.01 -3.33
N PHE A 363 3.95 7.12 -2.58
CA PHE A 363 3.52 8.44 -3.06
C PHE A 363 4.37 9.57 -2.47
N ASP A 364 4.37 10.72 -3.14
CA ASP A 364 4.98 11.94 -2.62
C ASP A 364 4.29 12.36 -1.32
N TYR A 365 5.06 12.79 -0.33
CA TYR A 365 4.54 13.06 1.00
C TYR A 365 5.09 14.34 1.60
N ASN A 366 4.31 14.95 2.49
CA ASN A 366 4.78 16.08 3.28
C ASN A 366 5.84 15.64 4.29
N THR A 367 6.88 16.43 4.45
CA THR A 367 8.04 16.14 5.26
C THR A 367 8.41 17.29 6.19
N HIS A 368 9.37 17.03 7.08
CA HIS A 368 9.93 18.01 8.00
C HIS A 368 11.03 18.88 7.33
N ASN A 369 11.62 19.80 8.12
CA ASN A 369 12.53 20.81 7.61
C ASN A 369 13.85 20.26 7.06
N ASP A 370 14.32 19.12 7.55
CA ASP A 370 15.66 18.60 7.21
C ASP A 370 15.78 18.08 5.79
N HIS A 371 14.66 17.71 5.14
CA HIS A 371 14.63 17.37 3.71
C HIS A 371 14.52 18.57 2.77
N ASN A 372 14.64 19.78 3.27
CA ASN A 372 14.98 21.03 2.59
C ASN A 372 14.26 21.35 1.26
N SER A 373 13.04 20.87 1.05
CA SER A 373 12.22 21.34 -0.05
C SER A 373 11.49 22.64 0.33
N VAL A 374 11.41 23.59 -0.60
CA VAL A 374 10.72 24.86 -0.37
C VAL A 374 9.25 24.64 0.02
N ASN A 375 8.60 23.65 -0.57
CA ASN A 375 7.20 23.30 -0.35
C ASN A 375 6.98 22.16 0.67
N LYS A 376 8.06 21.69 1.32
CA LYS A 376 8.00 20.60 2.32
C LYS A 376 7.40 19.30 1.79
N VAL A 377 7.66 18.98 0.52
CA VAL A 377 7.25 17.74 -0.13
C VAL A 377 8.47 16.93 -0.54
N CYS A 378 8.53 15.66 -0.14
CA CYS A 378 9.45 14.67 -0.68
C CYS A 378 8.83 14.06 -1.94
N TYR A 379 9.46 14.31 -3.10
CA TYR A 379 9.02 13.78 -4.40
C TYR A 379 9.62 12.40 -4.69
N HIS A 380 9.55 11.51 -3.73
CA HIS A 380 10.14 10.18 -3.77
C HIS A 380 9.15 9.09 -4.24
N GLY A 381 7.87 9.45 -4.35
CA GLY A 381 6.80 8.50 -4.63
C GLY A 381 6.72 8.06 -6.08
N VAL A 382 6.25 6.84 -6.31
CA VAL A 382 5.83 6.37 -7.63
C VAL A 382 4.47 6.95 -8.04
N LEU A 383 3.70 7.43 -7.08
CA LEU A 383 2.50 8.26 -7.26
C LEU A 383 2.80 9.68 -6.75
N ASP A 384 2.04 10.67 -7.18
CA ASP A 384 2.08 11.99 -6.54
C ASP A 384 1.34 11.99 -5.19
N MET A 385 1.32 13.12 -4.49
CA MET A 385 0.69 13.21 -3.16
C MET A 385 -0.85 13.07 -3.20
N PHE A 386 -1.46 13.19 -4.37
CA PHE A 386 -2.87 12.89 -4.60
C PHE A 386 -3.11 11.48 -5.13
N ARG A 387 -2.09 10.62 -5.15
CA ARG A 387 -2.09 9.25 -5.68
C ARG A 387 -2.34 9.19 -7.19
N VAL A 388 -1.99 10.24 -7.93
CA VAL A 388 -1.97 10.19 -9.39
C VAL A 388 -0.67 9.50 -9.84
N PRO A 389 -0.74 8.49 -10.73
CA PRO A 389 0.44 7.74 -11.14
C PRO A 389 1.47 8.57 -11.89
N LYS A 390 2.76 8.40 -11.52
CA LYS A 390 3.93 8.70 -12.33
C LYS A 390 4.28 7.47 -13.16
N TRP A 391 5.20 7.59 -14.10
CA TRP A 391 5.58 6.43 -14.94
C TRP A 391 6.10 5.26 -14.12
N ALA A 392 6.84 5.50 -13.03
CA ALA A 392 7.33 4.44 -12.16
C ALA A 392 6.23 3.53 -11.57
N ALA A 393 5.02 4.03 -11.34
CA ALA A 393 3.89 3.20 -10.89
C ALA A 393 3.48 2.17 -11.95
N TYR A 394 3.56 2.55 -13.22
CA TYR A 394 3.23 1.65 -14.32
C TYR A 394 4.29 0.56 -14.57
N LEU A 395 5.53 0.75 -14.09
CA LEU A 395 6.49 -0.35 -14.05
C LEU A 395 5.98 -1.51 -13.21
N TYR A 396 5.48 -1.22 -12.00
CA TYR A 396 4.89 -2.23 -11.14
C TYR A 396 3.62 -2.81 -11.75
N ALA A 397 2.73 -1.95 -12.26
CA ALA A 397 1.48 -2.37 -12.91
C ALA A 397 1.73 -3.30 -14.11
N SER A 398 2.80 -3.06 -14.87
CA SER A 398 3.16 -3.89 -16.03
C SER A 398 3.70 -5.28 -15.66
N GLN A 399 3.95 -5.57 -14.38
CA GLN A 399 4.38 -6.92 -13.98
C GLN A 399 3.21 -7.89 -13.79
N LYS A 400 1.96 -7.43 -13.90
CA LYS A 400 0.75 -8.27 -13.85
C LYS A 400 0.55 -9.03 -15.16
N SER A 401 -0.21 -10.15 -15.11
CA SER A 401 -0.66 -10.86 -16.32
C SER A 401 -1.48 -9.92 -17.22
N PRO A 402 -1.22 -9.90 -18.54
CA PRO A 402 -2.01 -9.12 -19.51
C PRO A 402 -3.46 -9.58 -19.63
N GLU A 403 -3.79 -10.79 -19.20
CA GLU A 403 -5.17 -11.32 -19.18
C GLU A 403 -6.11 -10.50 -18.26
N LYS A 404 -5.55 -9.91 -17.18
CA LYS A 404 -6.31 -9.03 -16.28
C LYS A 404 -6.48 -7.64 -16.85
N GLU A 405 -5.40 -7.06 -17.36
CA GLU A 405 -5.36 -5.72 -17.92
C GLU A 405 -4.10 -5.56 -18.76
N ALA A 406 -4.25 -5.16 -20.03
CA ALA A 406 -3.11 -4.84 -20.88
C ALA A 406 -2.56 -3.45 -20.55
N VAL A 407 -1.28 -3.37 -20.25
CA VAL A 407 -0.57 -2.13 -19.92
C VAL A 407 0.30 -1.71 -21.10
N LEU A 408 0.21 -0.44 -21.52
CA LEU A 408 1.05 0.14 -22.57
C LEU A 408 1.33 1.61 -22.24
N VAL A 409 2.47 1.90 -21.65
CA VAL A 409 2.83 3.24 -21.19
C VAL A 409 4.23 3.60 -21.67
N PRO A 410 4.35 4.35 -22.78
CA PRO A 410 5.63 4.95 -23.18
C PRO A 410 6.10 5.96 -22.14
N CYS A 411 7.36 5.87 -21.75
CA CYS A 411 8.00 6.87 -20.90
C CYS A 411 8.45 8.07 -21.74
N SER A 412 7.56 8.55 -22.59
CA SER A 412 7.74 9.70 -23.46
C SER A 412 6.38 10.23 -23.90
N MET A 413 6.29 11.50 -24.19
CA MET A 413 5.16 12.10 -24.90
C MET A 413 5.19 11.81 -26.40
N VAL A 414 6.17 11.03 -26.85
CA VAL A 414 6.36 10.58 -28.23
C VAL A 414 6.28 11.74 -29.23
N GLY A 415 6.94 12.85 -28.90
CA GLY A 415 6.96 14.09 -29.68
C GLY A 415 8.32 14.76 -29.64
N ARG A 416 8.42 15.87 -30.39
CA ARG A 416 9.63 16.72 -30.42
C ARG A 416 9.70 17.72 -29.25
N GLY A 417 8.96 17.54 -28.18
CA GLY A 417 8.86 18.47 -27.07
C GLY A 417 10.20 18.80 -26.41
N GLU A 418 10.49 18.22 -25.29
CA GLU A 418 11.75 18.44 -24.56
C GLU A 418 12.94 17.70 -25.17
N ARG A 419 12.70 16.56 -25.83
CA ARG A 419 13.73 15.78 -26.51
C ARG A 419 13.96 16.33 -27.91
N CYS A 420 15.23 16.46 -28.31
CA CYS A 420 15.57 16.79 -29.69
C CYS A 420 15.06 15.74 -30.67
N GLU A 421 15.11 14.47 -30.25
CA GLU A 421 14.61 13.32 -30.98
C GLU A 421 13.65 12.54 -30.04
N PRO A 422 12.54 11.97 -30.55
CA PRO A 422 11.59 11.24 -29.73
C PRO A 422 12.12 9.89 -29.23
N VAL A 423 13.22 9.39 -29.77
CA VAL A 423 13.88 8.14 -29.38
C VAL A 423 15.32 8.43 -28.91
N PRO A 424 15.92 7.57 -28.01
CA PRO A 424 15.32 6.38 -27.42
C PRO A 424 14.35 6.68 -26.28
N PHE A 425 13.40 5.77 -26.02
CA PHE A 425 12.56 5.76 -24.81
C PHE A 425 12.13 4.35 -24.45
N TYR A 426 11.83 4.13 -23.18
CA TYR A 426 11.27 2.87 -22.71
C TYR A 426 9.75 2.87 -22.79
N VAL A 427 9.16 1.69 -23.03
CA VAL A 427 7.72 1.43 -22.92
C VAL A 427 7.52 0.40 -21.81
N LEU A 428 6.74 0.77 -20.82
CA LEU A 428 6.32 -0.12 -19.73
C LEU A 428 5.08 -0.87 -20.19
N THR A 429 5.22 -2.17 -20.37
CA THR A 429 4.14 -3.01 -20.94
C THR A 429 4.23 -4.44 -20.42
N ASN A 430 3.09 -5.10 -20.34
CA ASN A 430 2.97 -6.54 -20.12
C ASN A 430 2.63 -7.32 -21.41
N CYS A 431 2.76 -6.68 -22.55
CA CYS A 431 2.63 -7.33 -23.85
C CYS A 431 3.89 -8.13 -24.21
N ASP A 432 3.75 -9.15 -25.04
CA ASP A 432 4.87 -9.98 -25.50
C ASP A 432 5.83 -9.20 -26.40
N TYR A 433 5.28 -8.27 -27.21
CA TYR A 433 6.01 -7.32 -28.04
C TYR A 433 5.14 -6.12 -28.38
N ILE A 434 5.77 -5.09 -28.91
CA ILE A 434 5.07 -3.91 -29.41
C ILE A 434 5.45 -3.61 -30.86
N GLU A 435 4.52 -3.04 -31.61
CA GLU A 435 4.79 -2.41 -32.90
C GLU A 435 4.69 -0.89 -32.76
N VAL A 436 5.70 -0.20 -33.24
CA VAL A 436 5.78 1.26 -33.20
C VAL A 436 5.85 1.78 -34.63
N THR A 437 4.85 2.61 -34.99
CA THR A 437 4.82 3.35 -36.25
C THR A 437 5.08 4.81 -35.92
N LEU A 438 6.15 5.38 -36.44
CA LEU A 438 6.47 6.79 -36.33
C LEU A 438 6.19 7.52 -37.66
N SER A 439 6.35 8.82 -37.69
CA SER A 439 5.97 9.79 -38.74
C SER A 439 6.11 9.40 -40.20
N ASN A 440 6.93 8.46 -40.54
CA ASN A 440 7.22 8.03 -41.92
C ASN A 440 6.43 6.80 -42.35
N ASP A 441 5.42 6.41 -41.58
CA ASP A 441 4.61 5.19 -41.74
C ASP A 441 5.44 3.88 -41.70
N ILE A 442 6.70 3.95 -41.23
CA ILE A 442 7.52 2.77 -41.02
C ILE A 442 7.18 2.15 -39.67
N THR A 443 6.66 0.95 -39.70
CA THR A 443 6.40 0.16 -38.50
C THR A 443 7.61 -0.71 -38.17
N ARG A 444 7.98 -0.73 -36.89
CA ARG A 444 9.03 -1.61 -36.34
C ARG A 444 8.53 -2.36 -35.13
N THR A 445 9.00 -3.59 -35.00
CA THR A 445 8.66 -4.45 -33.86
C THR A 445 9.79 -4.40 -32.81
N TYR A 446 9.40 -4.26 -31.53
CA TYR A 446 10.32 -4.22 -30.41
C TYR A 446 9.87 -5.24 -29.35
N TYR A 447 10.85 -5.86 -28.71
CA TYR A 447 10.67 -6.90 -27.72
C TYR A 447 11.16 -6.46 -26.34
N PRO A 448 10.71 -7.12 -25.24
CA PRO A 448 11.19 -6.87 -23.89
C PRO A 448 12.72 -6.89 -23.79
N SER A 449 13.28 -5.94 -23.07
CA SER A 449 14.72 -5.76 -22.95
C SER A 449 15.35 -6.85 -22.10
N VAL A 450 16.43 -7.46 -22.59
CA VAL A 450 17.24 -8.44 -21.84
C VAL A 450 18.02 -7.84 -20.65
N LYS A 451 18.02 -6.50 -20.52
CA LYS A 451 18.72 -5.79 -19.44
C LYS A 451 18.04 -5.94 -18.06
N PHE A 452 16.82 -6.45 -18.00
CA PHE A 452 16.05 -6.60 -16.77
C PHE A 452 15.64 -8.06 -16.53
N PRO A 453 16.62 -8.98 -16.36
CA PRO A 453 16.31 -10.38 -16.12
C PRO A 453 15.51 -10.51 -14.80
N GLY A 454 14.66 -11.55 -14.73
CA GLY A 454 13.84 -11.84 -13.53
C GLY A 454 12.54 -11.04 -13.44
N LEU A 455 12.38 -9.94 -14.19
CA LEU A 455 11.06 -9.29 -14.32
C LEU A 455 10.13 -10.15 -15.17
N ALA A 456 8.86 -10.22 -14.79
CA ALA A 456 7.85 -10.94 -15.58
C ALA A 456 7.65 -10.29 -16.96
N HIS A 457 7.67 -8.96 -16.97
CA HIS A 457 7.52 -8.14 -18.17
C HIS A 457 8.56 -7.01 -18.16
N PRO A 458 9.77 -7.27 -18.71
CA PRO A 458 10.81 -6.26 -18.80
C PRO A 458 10.39 -5.08 -19.69
N PRO A 459 10.77 -3.82 -19.33
CA PRO A 459 10.53 -2.66 -20.19
C PRO A 459 11.07 -2.86 -21.61
N VAL A 460 10.33 -2.41 -22.61
CA VAL A 460 10.72 -2.47 -24.02
C VAL A 460 11.45 -1.18 -24.41
N LEU A 461 12.65 -1.28 -24.97
CA LEU A 461 13.41 -0.11 -25.42
C LEU A 461 13.18 0.16 -26.92
N VAL A 462 12.62 1.30 -27.23
CA VAL A 462 12.46 1.82 -28.60
C VAL A 462 13.69 2.67 -28.94
N THR A 463 14.52 2.22 -29.89
CA THR A 463 15.87 2.80 -30.09
C THR A 463 16.08 3.51 -31.42
N GLU A 464 15.37 3.13 -32.47
CA GLU A 464 15.75 3.59 -33.79
C GLU A 464 14.66 4.32 -34.53
N ASN A 465 15.09 5.41 -35.12
CA ASN A 465 14.35 6.07 -36.17
C ASN A 465 15.31 6.77 -37.13
N GLY A 466 16.01 5.99 -37.95
CA GLY A 466 17.17 6.39 -38.74
C GLY A 466 17.03 7.56 -39.73
N GLU A 467 15.84 8.18 -39.85
CA GLU A 467 15.59 9.24 -40.84
C GLU A 467 14.74 10.40 -40.29
N PHE A 468 14.73 10.60 -38.96
CA PHE A 468 13.86 11.56 -38.27
C PHE A 468 14.02 12.99 -38.72
N TRP A 469 15.23 13.41 -38.99
CA TRP A 469 15.55 14.80 -39.40
C TRP A 469 15.09 15.18 -40.81
N GLN A 470 14.81 14.19 -41.65
CA GLN A 470 14.44 14.41 -43.06
C GLN A 470 12.92 14.41 -43.28
N HIS A 471 12.12 13.98 -42.31
CA HIS A 471 10.68 13.84 -42.46
C HIS A 471 9.89 14.80 -41.55
N ARG A 472 8.74 15.23 -42.05
CA ARG A 472 7.79 15.98 -41.23
C ARG A 472 7.21 15.03 -40.15
N TRP A 473 7.22 15.50 -38.90
CA TRP A 473 6.55 14.77 -37.82
C TRP A 473 5.04 14.73 -38.06
N THR A 474 4.44 13.54 -38.08
CA THR A 474 3.01 13.32 -38.30
C THR A 474 2.36 12.52 -37.17
N GLY A 475 3.05 12.32 -36.04
CA GLY A 475 2.57 11.57 -34.90
C GLY A 475 3.11 10.16 -34.81
N ALA A 476 2.55 9.38 -33.89
CA ALA A 476 2.96 8.01 -33.66
C ALA A 476 1.77 7.10 -33.33
N ARG A 477 1.93 5.81 -33.60
CA ARG A 477 1.03 4.75 -33.18
C ARG A 477 1.83 3.62 -32.55
N ILE A 478 1.44 3.17 -31.35
CA ILE A 478 2.06 2.07 -30.63
C ILE A 478 0.99 1.03 -30.34
N VAL A 479 1.24 -0.21 -30.72
CA VAL A 479 0.32 -1.35 -30.54
C VAL A 479 1.01 -2.43 -29.75
N GLY A 480 0.38 -2.91 -28.66
CA GLY A 480 0.85 -4.03 -27.86
C GLY A 480 0.16 -5.32 -28.22
N TYR A 481 0.94 -6.40 -28.28
CA TYR A 481 0.48 -7.73 -28.69
C TYR A 481 0.70 -8.76 -27.59
N VAL A 482 -0.28 -9.69 -27.45
CA VAL A 482 -0.15 -10.92 -26.67
C VAL A 482 -0.35 -12.09 -27.64
N GLY A 483 0.64 -12.92 -27.83
CA GLY A 483 0.71 -13.83 -28.96
C GLY A 483 0.62 -13.06 -30.28
N GLU A 484 -0.33 -13.40 -31.13
CA GLU A 484 -0.59 -12.70 -32.41
C GLU A 484 -1.72 -11.66 -32.31
N GLN A 485 -2.31 -11.47 -31.13
CA GLN A 485 -3.46 -10.59 -30.92
C GLN A 485 -3.02 -9.21 -30.46
N ALA A 486 -3.45 -8.15 -31.16
CA ALA A 486 -3.35 -6.78 -30.70
C ALA A 486 -4.35 -6.58 -29.53
N VAL A 487 -3.83 -6.21 -28.35
CA VAL A 487 -4.65 -6.10 -27.12
C VAL A 487 -4.78 -4.66 -26.63
N VAL A 488 -3.85 -3.78 -27.01
CA VAL A 488 -3.86 -2.37 -26.60
C VAL A 488 -3.20 -1.49 -27.66
N GLU A 489 -3.71 -0.28 -27.84
CA GLU A 489 -3.18 0.68 -28.80
C GLU A 489 -3.12 2.09 -28.17
N LYS A 490 -2.07 2.84 -28.51
CA LYS A 490 -1.96 4.28 -28.24
C LYS A 490 -1.60 5.04 -29.50
N ARG A 491 -2.20 6.22 -29.66
CA ARG A 491 -1.90 7.16 -30.75
C ARG A 491 -1.44 8.48 -30.19
N TYR A 492 -0.51 9.13 -30.89
CA TYR A 492 0.06 10.42 -30.52
C TYR A 492 -0.02 11.37 -31.71
N SER A 493 -0.45 12.59 -31.44
CA SER A 493 -0.57 13.66 -32.44
C SER A 493 0.81 14.27 -32.77
N ASP A 494 0.93 14.83 -33.97
CA ASP A 494 2.06 15.68 -34.37
C ASP A 494 2.01 17.06 -33.66
N ASN A 495 0.85 17.45 -33.21
CA ASN A 495 0.60 18.72 -32.54
C ASN A 495 -0.56 18.54 -31.54
N PRO A 496 -0.30 17.88 -30.40
CA PRO A 496 -1.34 17.57 -29.44
C PRO A 496 -2.04 18.85 -28.95
N ARG A 497 -3.36 18.84 -28.97
CA ARG A 497 -4.18 19.96 -28.54
C ARG A 497 -5.00 19.56 -27.32
N LEU A 498 -5.11 20.47 -26.39
CA LEU A 498 -6.06 20.30 -25.29
C LEU A 498 -7.47 20.12 -25.88
N SER A 499 -8.07 18.96 -25.63
CA SER A 499 -9.36 18.57 -26.21
C SER A 499 -10.40 18.28 -25.14
N GLN A 500 -9.99 17.80 -23.97
CA GLN A 500 -10.91 17.40 -22.91
C GLN A 500 -10.30 17.57 -21.52
N LEU A 501 -11.16 17.90 -20.55
CA LEU A 501 -10.93 17.70 -19.13
C LEU A 501 -11.68 16.44 -18.69
N LEU A 502 -10.95 15.34 -18.52
CA LEU A 502 -11.52 14.09 -18.02
C LEU A 502 -11.59 14.15 -16.49
N VAL A 503 -12.80 14.02 -15.94
CA VAL A 503 -13.03 14.06 -14.49
C VAL A 503 -13.53 12.72 -14.00
N GLN A 504 -12.87 12.17 -12.99
CA GLN A 504 -13.19 10.88 -12.39
C GLN A 504 -13.22 10.99 -10.87
N ALA A 505 -14.33 10.58 -10.26
CA ALA A 505 -14.41 10.35 -8.82
C ALA A 505 -14.16 8.86 -8.52
N ASP A 506 -13.46 8.57 -7.43
CA ASP A 506 -13.24 7.17 -7.00
C ASP A 506 -14.56 6.53 -6.58
N ASP A 507 -15.47 7.30 -5.94
CA ASP A 507 -16.80 6.87 -5.54
C ASP A 507 -17.86 7.89 -5.95
N THR A 508 -19.04 7.42 -6.30
CA THR A 508 -20.21 8.25 -6.65
C THR A 508 -21.35 8.14 -5.63
N ALA A 509 -21.15 7.42 -4.53
CA ALA A 509 -22.05 7.33 -3.40
C ALA A 509 -21.26 7.41 -2.09
N LEU A 510 -21.68 8.25 -1.16
CA LEU A 510 -21.05 8.47 0.15
C LEU A 510 -22.10 8.39 1.26
N TYR A 511 -21.68 7.88 2.43
CA TYR A 511 -22.53 7.86 3.63
C TYR A 511 -22.55 9.22 4.31
N ASN A 512 -23.76 9.80 4.51
CA ASN A 512 -23.94 11.12 5.09
C ASN A 512 -24.38 11.11 6.57
N ASP A 513 -24.49 9.96 7.19
CA ASP A 513 -24.64 9.79 8.63
C ASP A 513 -23.31 9.70 9.39
N GLN A 514 -22.21 9.75 8.65
CA GLN A 514 -20.83 9.79 9.14
C GLN A 514 -19.98 10.66 8.22
N VAL A 515 -18.75 10.97 8.63
CA VAL A 515 -17.76 11.58 7.75
C VAL A 515 -17.26 10.52 6.78
N ASP A 516 -17.57 10.69 5.51
CA ASP A 516 -17.15 9.81 4.42
C ASP A 516 -16.58 10.65 3.27
N GLU A 517 -15.58 10.16 2.54
CA GLU A 517 -14.86 10.96 1.55
C GLU A 517 -14.62 10.21 0.24
N THR A 518 -14.41 10.97 -0.83
CA THR A 518 -13.93 10.45 -2.10
C THR A 518 -12.94 11.38 -2.75
N ARG A 519 -12.01 10.81 -3.53
CA ARG A 519 -11.06 11.56 -4.35
C ARG A 519 -11.67 11.81 -5.73
N VAL A 520 -11.38 13.01 -6.26
CA VAL A 520 -11.70 13.40 -7.64
C VAL A 520 -10.39 13.74 -8.36
N VAL A 521 -10.20 13.18 -9.54
CA VAL A 521 -9.04 13.42 -10.40
C VAL A 521 -9.52 14.07 -11.69
N CYS A 522 -8.88 15.19 -12.05
CA CYS A 522 -9.10 15.95 -13.27
C CYS A 522 -7.86 15.80 -14.15
N THR A 523 -8.00 15.25 -15.35
CA THR A 523 -6.89 15.02 -16.28
C THR A 523 -7.11 15.81 -17.57
N PHE A 524 -6.17 16.67 -17.92
CA PHE A 524 -6.15 17.35 -19.21
C PHE A 524 -5.61 16.40 -20.29
N THR A 525 -6.40 16.19 -21.35
CA THR A 525 -6.06 15.23 -22.40
C THR A 525 -6.09 15.86 -23.80
N ASP A 526 -5.29 15.25 -24.68
CA ASP A 526 -5.32 15.56 -26.11
C ASP A 526 -6.51 14.90 -26.82
N GLU A 527 -6.59 15.02 -28.15
CA GLU A 527 -7.61 14.48 -29.02
C GLU A 527 -7.64 12.95 -29.07
N TYR A 528 -6.58 12.27 -28.60
CA TYR A 528 -6.50 10.80 -28.48
C TYR A 528 -6.68 10.31 -27.03
N GLY A 529 -6.95 11.21 -26.09
CA GLY A 529 -7.11 10.88 -24.68
C GLY A 529 -5.80 10.72 -23.92
N ASN A 530 -4.64 11.09 -24.49
CA ASN A 530 -3.38 11.07 -23.77
C ASN A 530 -3.30 12.25 -22.82
N ARG A 531 -2.75 12.00 -21.63
CA ARG A 531 -2.48 13.02 -20.63
C ARG A 531 -1.44 14.03 -21.16
N LEU A 532 -1.75 15.30 -21.03
CA LEU A 532 -0.88 16.41 -21.40
C LEU A 532 0.02 16.81 -20.23
N TYR A 533 1.13 16.12 -20.04
CA TYR A 533 2.02 16.26 -18.86
C TYR A 533 2.53 17.68 -18.62
N HIS A 534 2.71 18.50 -19.65
CA HIS A 534 3.17 19.89 -19.54
C HIS A 534 2.04 20.91 -19.44
N HIS A 535 0.79 20.46 -19.32
CA HIS A 535 -0.33 21.37 -19.12
C HIS A 535 -0.40 21.80 -17.65
N LEU A 536 -0.34 23.12 -17.39
CA LEU A 536 -0.16 23.70 -16.05
C LEU A 536 -1.35 24.56 -15.58
N GLU A 537 -2.50 24.47 -16.23
CA GLU A 537 -3.64 25.29 -15.85
C GLU A 537 -4.32 24.79 -14.57
N ALA A 538 -4.94 25.73 -13.85
CA ALA A 538 -5.67 25.41 -12.64
C ALA A 538 -7.12 25.06 -12.97
N VAL A 539 -7.73 24.27 -12.10
CA VAL A 539 -9.17 24.05 -12.04
C VAL A 539 -9.78 24.79 -10.85
N SER A 540 -10.94 25.38 -11.05
CA SER A 540 -11.77 25.94 -9.96
C SER A 540 -12.81 24.91 -9.57
N VAL A 541 -12.96 24.67 -8.28
CA VAL A 541 -13.89 23.67 -7.73
C VAL A 541 -14.87 24.34 -6.79
N SER A 542 -16.17 24.07 -6.96
CA SER A 542 -17.20 24.40 -5.98
C SER A 542 -18.07 23.19 -5.70
N VAL A 543 -18.61 23.10 -4.50
CA VAL A 543 -19.39 21.95 -4.04
C VAL A 543 -20.72 22.43 -3.45
N GLU A 544 -21.77 21.62 -3.58
CA GLU A 544 -23.09 21.85 -2.99
C GLU A 544 -23.74 20.54 -2.53
N GLY A 545 -24.74 20.61 -1.67
CA GLY A 545 -25.57 19.47 -1.29
C GLY A 545 -25.03 18.63 -0.14
N GLY A 546 -24.40 19.25 0.89
CA GLY A 546 -24.01 18.54 2.12
C GLY A 546 -22.65 17.85 2.06
N ILE A 547 -21.78 18.31 1.17
CA ILE A 547 -20.36 17.94 1.11
C ILE A 547 -19.47 19.18 1.22
N GLU A 548 -18.23 18.98 1.62
CA GLU A 548 -17.22 20.04 1.66
C GLU A 548 -15.94 19.62 0.94
N LEU A 549 -15.22 20.61 0.41
CA LEU A 549 -13.93 20.41 -0.25
C LEU A 549 -12.82 20.36 0.79
N ILE A 550 -11.93 19.36 0.69
CA ILE A 550 -10.71 19.28 1.51
C ILE A 550 -9.60 20.00 0.76
N GLY A 551 -9.36 21.26 1.12
CA GLY A 551 -8.33 22.10 0.52
C GLY A 551 -8.88 23.35 -0.17
N PRO A 552 -8.08 24.02 -1.03
CA PRO A 552 -8.47 25.23 -1.72
C PRO A 552 -9.42 24.96 -2.89
N SER A 553 -10.25 25.95 -3.23
CA SER A 553 -11.17 25.88 -4.37
C SER A 553 -10.48 26.13 -5.73
N LEU A 554 -9.26 26.67 -5.74
CA LEU A 554 -8.43 26.83 -6.94
C LEU A 554 -7.22 25.90 -6.85
N ILE A 555 -7.17 24.90 -7.72
CA ILE A 555 -6.20 23.81 -7.66
C ILE A 555 -5.33 23.83 -8.91
N PRO A 556 -4.01 24.07 -8.80
CA PRO A 556 -3.12 24.00 -9.95
C PRO A 556 -2.96 22.57 -10.44
N SER A 557 -2.91 22.38 -11.75
CA SER A 557 -2.51 21.08 -12.30
C SER A 557 -1.01 20.88 -12.14
N MET A 558 -0.61 19.62 -11.93
CA MET A 558 0.78 19.19 -11.93
C MET A 558 0.91 17.98 -12.85
N GLY A 559 1.77 18.10 -13.86
CA GLY A 559 1.90 17.04 -14.86
C GLY A 559 0.59 16.76 -15.59
N GLY A 560 -0.22 17.79 -15.91
CA GLY A 560 -1.50 17.64 -16.62
C GLY A 560 -2.65 17.07 -15.78
N CYS A 561 -2.50 16.96 -14.47
CA CYS A 561 -3.57 16.53 -13.56
C CYS A 561 -3.76 17.50 -12.40
N ALA A 562 -5.00 17.65 -11.96
CA ALA A 562 -5.36 18.24 -10.68
C ALA A 562 -6.22 17.22 -9.92
N ALA A 563 -6.02 17.10 -8.61
CA ALA A 563 -6.83 16.20 -7.82
C ALA A 563 -7.12 16.77 -6.43
N PHE A 564 -8.21 16.33 -5.83
CA PHE A 564 -8.69 16.78 -4.54
C PHE A 564 -9.58 15.74 -3.88
N TRP A 565 -9.90 15.93 -2.60
CA TRP A 565 -10.90 15.15 -1.90
C TRP A 565 -12.09 16.03 -1.53
N VAL A 566 -13.27 15.42 -1.52
CA VAL A 566 -14.47 15.95 -0.88
C VAL A 566 -14.92 15.01 0.21
N ARG A 567 -15.57 15.54 1.24
CA ARG A 567 -16.14 14.72 2.31
C ARG A 567 -17.56 15.17 2.66
N THR A 568 -18.34 14.27 3.23
CA THR A 568 -19.69 14.57 3.72
C THR A 568 -19.63 15.43 4.98
N CYS A 569 -20.67 16.24 5.18
CA CYS A 569 -20.83 17.04 6.40
C CYS A 569 -21.50 16.25 7.55
N ALA A 570 -21.71 14.94 7.40
CA ALA A 570 -22.40 14.08 8.35
C ALA A 570 -23.78 14.61 8.77
N GLY A 571 -24.55 15.14 7.79
CA GLY A 571 -25.85 15.79 8.01
C GLY A 571 -27.00 14.81 8.32
N GLY A 572 -26.77 13.49 8.23
CA GLY A 572 -27.75 12.44 8.55
C GLY A 572 -28.96 12.37 7.60
N THR A 573 -28.83 12.87 6.37
CA THR A 573 -29.91 12.88 5.38
C THR A 573 -29.47 12.28 4.06
N GLU A 574 -30.34 11.52 3.43
CA GLU A 574 -30.15 11.09 2.04
C GLU A 574 -30.34 12.27 1.08
N GLY A 575 -29.66 12.20 -0.07
CA GLY A 575 -29.77 13.26 -1.06
C GLY A 575 -28.76 13.16 -2.19
N THR A 576 -28.48 14.31 -2.77
CA THR A 576 -27.55 14.44 -3.88
C THR A 576 -26.67 15.66 -3.65
N ALA A 577 -25.37 15.46 -3.75
CA ALA A 577 -24.38 16.51 -3.78
C ALA A 577 -23.80 16.67 -5.19
N ARG A 578 -23.29 17.86 -5.50
CA ARG A 578 -22.65 18.15 -6.79
C ARG A 578 -21.31 18.82 -6.58
N ILE A 579 -20.38 18.47 -7.46
CA ILE A 579 -19.05 19.05 -7.55
C ILE A 579 -18.95 19.69 -8.92
N HIS A 580 -18.83 21.01 -8.96
CA HIS A 580 -18.68 21.77 -10.20
C HIS A 580 -17.20 22.08 -10.40
N ILE A 581 -16.68 21.75 -11.58
CA ILE A 581 -15.28 21.91 -11.95
C ILE A 581 -15.23 22.77 -13.21
N HIS A 582 -14.50 23.87 -13.11
CA HIS A 582 -14.33 24.87 -14.16
C HIS A 582 -12.84 25.06 -14.45
N THR A 583 -12.50 25.25 -15.72
CA THR A 583 -11.19 25.68 -16.19
C THR A 583 -11.30 26.98 -16.98
N PRO A 584 -10.29 27.89 -16.96
CA PRO A 584 -10.34 29.16 -17.69
C PRO A 584 -10.28 29.01 -19.22
N ARG A 585 -10.27 27.77 -19.74
CA ARG A 585 -10.24 27.49 -21.17
C ARG A 585 -11.64 27.47 -21.78
N PRO A 586 -11.95 28.40 -22.67
CA PRO A 586 -13.30 28.48 -23.26
C PRO A 586 -13.63 27.30 -24.18
N GLU A 587 -12.61 26.56 -24.67
CA GLU A 587 -12.78 25.36 -25.48
C GLU A 587 -13.10 24.09 -24.67
N ILE A 588 -13.03 24.15 -23.35
CA ILE A 588 -13.32 23.04 -22.45
C ILE A 588 -14.60 23.33 -21.68
N ASP A 589 -15.58 22.44 -21.81
CA ASP A 589 -16.84 22.56 -21.10
C ASP A 589 -16.65 22.31 -19.58
N ASP A 590 -17.42 23.07 -18.79
CA ASP A 590 -17.52 22.84 -17.35
C ASP A 590 -18.03 21.43 -17.06
N GLN A 591 -17.44 20.80 -16.04
CA GLN A 591 -17.79 19.45 -15.63
C GLN A 591 -18.57 19.46 -14.31
N THR A 592 -19.48 18.50 -14.16
CA THR A 592 -20.21 18.30 -12.90
C THR A 592 -20.20 16.83 -12.54
N VAL A 593 -19.68 16.52 -11.35
CA VAL A 593 -19.76 15.19 -10.75
C VAL A 593 -20.91 15.18 -9.75
N THR A 594 -21.78 14.18 -9.87
CA THR A 594 -22.90 13.95 -8.95
C THR A 594 -22.56 12.85 -7.98
N ILE A 595 -22.71 13.14 -6.67
CA ILE A 595 -22.49 12.19 -5.58
C ILE A 595 -23.83 11.91 -4.90
N ARG A 596 -24.21 10.64 -4.79
CA ARG A 596 -25.36 10.23 -3.97
C ARG A 596 -24.97 10.24 -2.50
N LEU A 597 -25.82 10.79 -1.66
CA LEU A 597 -25.69 10.75 -0.21
C LEU A 597 -26.66 9.70 0.33
N GLU A 598 -26.12 8.68 1.00
CA GLU A 598 -26.83 7.52 1.53
C GLU A 598 -26.68 7.47 3.06
N LEU A 599 -27.53 6.70 3.74
CA LEU A 599 -27.35 6.38 5.16
C LEU A 599 -26.75 4.98 5.28
N SER A 600 -25.79 4.80 6.18
CA SER A 600 -25.08 3.52 6.35
C SER A 600 -26.01 2.35 6.75
N GLY A 601 -27.18 2.65 7.35
CA GLY A 601 -28.20 1.65 7.67
C GLY A 601 -29.19 1.35 6.56
N SER A 602 -29.15 2.06 5.41
CA SER A 602 -30.08 1.86 4.27
C SER A 602 -29.57 0.87 3.23
N ALA A 603 -28.30 0.51 3.26
CA ALA A 603 -27.77 -0.63 2.52
C ALA A 603 -28.21 -1.90 3.27
N GLY A 604 -29.30 -2.51 2.82
CA GLY A 604 -29.82 -3.73 3.39
C GLY A 604 -28.71 -4.78 3.53
N ASP A 605 -28.72 -5.49 4.66
CA ASP A 605 -27.89 -6.65 4.99
C ASP A 605 -27.68 -7.56 3.77
N GLY A 606 -26.60 -7.36 3.08
CA GLY A 606 -26.26 -8.06 1.86
C GLY A 606 -24.77 -7.97 1.57
N SER A 607 -23.93 -8.41 2.55
CA SER A 607 -22.58 -8.94 2.27
C SER A 607 -21.99 -9.58 3.50
#